data_4559f8eeca34f2e3ec7428f008c3b496
#
_entry.id   4559f8eeca34f2e3ec7428f008c3b496
#
_cell.length_a   1.000
_cell.length_b   1.000
_cell.length_c   1.000
_cell.angle_alpha   90.00
_cell.angle_beta   90.00
_cell.angle_gamma   90.00
#
_symmetry.space_group_name_H-M   'P 1'
#
loop_
_entity.id
_entity.type
_entity.pdbx_description
1 polymer ?
#
loop_
_entity_poly.entity_id
_entity_poly.type
_entity_poly.pdbx_seq_one_letter_code
_entity_poly.pdbx_strand_id
1 'polypeptide(L)'
;VMDDLEKAENVWNNIHFSQVMDVDDEEMRRLMNRDIPLSELKSTLRSVADIVRNRGFDVTPLRNWVAEVVDADKICHSDTDFFIVTYSLSDHQELELKASDLDEDELCDMLLASAYLPAFRLEKLGGKYYADGGVQDVVPIHALVENGCKDIIALRIFGFGIEKRFRIPDDVHVTTIGPTVDLGNILNFDAEQSRKNMRLGYFDAQRVLYGLYGSTYYIDRTMSEDAARQQLLEYLGTDDGSLRTFHEKTLPQIAKALKCDGDYYDLLIAVLEHDAKELGIASERIMTDMELLQAILSQPEPPEAILPAQGSDTPAETEPEAADDTQAAAPKAAEEVAAKAAELSQD
;
A
#
# COMPACT_ATOMS: atom_id res chain seq x y z
N VAL A 1 -11.67 17.70 -2.18
CA VAL A 1 -12.41 18.45 -3.19
C VAL A 1 -13.85 17.99 -3.32
N MET A 2 -14.15 16.73 -3.10
CA MET A 2 -15.53 16.25 -3.04
C MET A 2 -16.02 16.31 -1.60
N ASP A 3 -16.96 17.21 -1.29
CA ASP A 3 -17.63 17.27 0.03
C ASP A 3 -18.60 16.08 0.26
N ASP A 4 -18.42 15.00 -0.49
CA ASP A 4 -19.28 13.84 -0.49
C ASP A 4 -18.43 12.57 -0.26
N LEU A 5 -18.08 12.36 1.01
CA LEU A 5 -17.33 11.15 1.43
C LEU A 5 -18.11 9.88 1.13
N GLU A 6 -19.43 9.90 1.25
CA GLU A 6 -20.29 8.76 0.97
C GLU A 6 -20.21 8.36 -0.52
N LYS A 7 -20.22 9.35 -1.43
CA LYS A 7 -20.02 9.11 -2.85
C LYS A 7 -18.64 8.54 -3.15
N ALA A 8 -17.60 9.10 -2.56
CA ALA A 8 -16.22 8.62 -2.74
C ALA A 8 -16.06 7.18 -2.21
N GLU A 9 -16.59 6.89 -1.02
CA GLU A 9 -16.59 5.55 -0.45
C GLU A 9 -17.36 4.56 -1.34
N ASN A 10 -18.52 4.96 -1.86
CA ASN A 10 -19.33 4.12 -2.73
C ASN A 10 -18.62 3.79 -4.06
N VAL A 11 -17.87 4.73 -4.62
CA VAL A 11 -17.03 4.52 -5.82
C VAL A 11 -16.05 3.37 -5.58
N TRP A 12 -15.29 3.41 -4.50
CA TRP A 12 -14.29 2.38 -4.20
C TRP A 12 -14.88 1.07 -3.71
N ASN A 13 -16.02 1.11 -3.01
CA ASN A 13 -16.73 -0.09 -2.57
C ASN A 13 -17.30 -0.93 -3.72
N ASN A 14 -17.49 -0.31 -4.88
CA ASN A 14 -18.13 -0.93 -6.05
C ASN A 14 -17.25 -0.90 -7.30
N ILE A 15 -15.95 -0.69 -7.18
CA ILE A 15 -15.03 -0.67 -8.32
C ILE A 15 -14.98 -2.02 -9.04
N HIS A 16 -14.91 -1.98 -10.37
CA HIS A 16 -14.82 -3.16 -11.23
C HIS A 16 -13.72 -2.97 -12.28
N PHE A 17 -13.14 -4.07 -12.75
CA PHE A 17 -12.13 -4.04 -13.82
C PHE A 17 -12.67 -3.36 -15.09
N SER A 18 -13.92 -3.65 -15.46
CA SER A 18 -14.58 -3.09 -16.65
C SER A 18 -14.87 -1.58 -16.55
N GLN A 19 -14.76 -0.96 -15.36
CA GLN A 19 -14.80 0.51 -15.22
C GLN A 19 -13.47 1.16 -15.58
N VAL A 20 -12.38 0.43 -15.46
CA VAL A 20 -11.00 0.94 -15.68
C VAL A 20 -10.47 0.51 -17.02
N MET A 21 -10.75 -0.71 -17.45
CA MET A 21 -10.22 -1.34 -18.66
C MET A 21 -11.33 -2.00 -19.45
N ASP A 22 -11.17 -2.07 -20.77
CA ASP A 22 -12.11 -2.83 -21.64
C ASP A 22 -11.82 -4.34 -21.52
N VAL A 23 -12.35 -4.95 -20.45
CA VAL A 23 -12.17 -6.37 -20.11
C VAL A 23 -13.43 -6.94 -19.46
N ASP A 24 -13.53 -8.28 -19.45
CA ASP A 24 -14.54 -8.98 -18.65
C ASP A 24 -14.09 -9.10 -17.18
N ASP A 25 -14.98 -8.70 -16.26
CA ASP A 25 -14.70 -8.67 -14.82
C ASP A 25 -14.38 -10.05 -14.25
N GLU A 26 -15.11 -11.08 -14.69
CA GLU A 26 -14.95 -12.42 -14.18
C GLU A 26 -13.64 -13.07 -14.68
N GLU A 27 -13.31 -12.84 -15.96
CA GLU A 27 -12.05 -13.30 -16.55
C GLU A 27 -10.85 -12.65 -15.86
N MET A 28 -10.91 -11.33 -15.62
CA MET A 28 -9.85 -10.62 -14.91
C MET A 28 -9.70 -11.04 -13.46
N ARG A 29 -10.81 -11.25 -12.73
CA ARG A 29 -10.78 -11.76 -11.36
C ARG A 29 -10.09 -13.12 -11.28
N ARG A 30 -10.40 -14.05 -12.17
CA ARG A 30 -9.76 -15.37 -12.25
C ARG A 30 -8.27 -15.25 -12.58
N LEU A 31 -7.92 -14.35 -13.48
CA LEU A 31 -6.53 -14.10 -13.85
C LEU A 31 -5.73 -13.55 -12.66
N MET A 32 -6.27 -12.58 -11.93
CA MET A 32 -5.63 -11.98 -10.77
C MET A 32 -5.46 -12.98 -9.61
N ASN A 33 -6.45 -13.82 -9.37
CA ASN A 33 -6.44 -14.84 -8.32
C ASN A 33 -5.68 -16.12 -8.72
N ARG A 34 -5.15 -16.20 -9.96
CA ARG A 34 -4.51 -17.40 -10.53
C ARG A 34 -5.42 -18.64 -10.52
N ASP A 35 -6.73 -18.43 -10.52
CA ASP A 35 -7.75 -19.48 -10.52
C ASP A 35 -8.29 -19.70 -11.95
N ILE A 36 -7.44 -20.23 -12.83
CA ILE A 36 -7.76 -20.47 -14.23
C ILE A 36 -7.99 -21.96 -14.41
N PRO A 37 -9.24 -22.40 -14.71
CA PRO A 37 -9.52 -23.79 -15.04
C PRO A 37 -8.74 -24.24 -16.28
N LEU A 38 -8.25 -25.49 -16.28
CA LEU A 38 -7.53 -26.06 -17.42
C LEU A 38 -8.32 -26.01 -18.74
N SER A 39 -9.66 -26.07 -18.64
CA SER A 39 -10.58 -25.96 -19.78
C SER A 39 -10.56 -24.57 -20.43
N GLU A 40 -10.26 -23.53 -19.67
CA GLU A 40 -10.29 -22.12 -20.09
C GLU A 40 -8.90 -21.53 -20.35
N LEU A 41 -7.83 -22.29 -20.09
CA LEU A 41 -6.45 -21.84 -20.24
C LEU A 41 -6.15 -21.29 -21.64
N LYS A 42 -6.71 -21.91 -22.69
CA LYS A 42 -6.49 -21.47 -24.08
C LYS A 42 -7.19 -20.14 -24.41
N SER A 43 -8.39 -19.90 -23.88
CA SER A 43 -9.12 -18.64 -24.05
C SER A 43 -8.40 -17.51 -23.31
N THR A 44 -8.05 -17.75 -22.05
CA THR A 44 -7.30 -16.78 -21.25
C THR A 44 -5.95 -16.40 -21.87
N LEU A 45 -5.18 -17.39 -22.37
CA LEU A 45 -3.93 -17.11 -23.10
C LEU A 45 -4.16 -16.30 -24.38
N ARG A 46 -5.31 -16.48 -25.05
CA ARG A 46 -5.66 -15.69 -26.22
C ARG A 46 -6.00 -14.24 -25.84
N SER A 47 -6.79 -14.04 -24.80
CA SER A 47 -7.11 -12.68 -24.28
C SER A 47 -5.85 -11.92 -23.86
N VAL A 48 -4.93 -12.57 -23.13
CA VAL A 48 -3.62 -11.98 -22.77
C VAL A 48 -2.80 -11.66 -24.02
N ALA A 49 -2.77 -12.55 -25.02
CA ALA A 49 -2.05 -12.32 -26.27
C ALA A 49 -2.64 -11.15 -27.08
N ASP A 50 -3.96 -10.96 -27.05
CA ASP A 50 -4.62 -9.85 -27.72
C ASP A 50 -4.31 -8.52 -27.00
N ILE A 51 -4.25 -8.49 -25.66
CA ILE A 51 -3.82 -7.30 -24.88
C ILE A 51 -2.38 -6.92 -25.25
N VAL A 52 -1.46 -7.90 -25.27
CA VAL A 52 -0.05 -7.68 -25.66
C VAL A 52 0.03 -7.19 -27.11
N ARG A 53 -0.74 -7.79 -28.03
CA ARG A 53 -0.80 -7.39 -29.43
C ARG A 53 -1.31 -5.96 -29.61
N ASN A 54 -2.26 -5.53 -28.79
CA ASN A 54 -2.84 -4.19 -28.80
C ASN A 54 -2.01 -3.17 -28.01
N ARG A 55 -0.82 -3.54 -27.55
CA ARG A 55 0.12 -2.68 -26.79
C ARG A 55 -0.43 -2.20 -25.45
N GLY A 56 -1.26 -2.98 -24.78
CA GLY A 56 -1.79 -2.71 -23.43
C GLY A 56 -3.33 -2.71 -23.37
N PHE A 57 -3.84 -2.52 -22.17
CA PHE A 57 -5.27 -2.45 -21.92
C PHE A 57 -5.89 -1.15 -22.48
N ASP A 58 -7.06 -1.26 -23.07
CA ASP A 58 -7.85 -0.10 -23.46
C ASP A 58 -8.46 0.57 -22.22
N VAL A 59 -8.21 1.86 -22.06
CA VAL A 59 -8.65 2.66 -20.91
C VAL A 59 -9.79 3.62 -21.26
N THR A 60 -10.47 3.40 -22.37
CA THR A 60 -11.69 4.15 -22.72
C THR A 60 -12.73 4.10 -21.59
N PRO A 61 -12.96 2.96 -20.90
CA PRO A 61 -13.86 2.92 -19.75
C PRO A 61 -13.42 3.88 -18.64
N LEU A 62 -12.13 3.91 -18.27
CA LEU A 62 -11.61 4.82 -17.24
C LEU A 62 -11.83 6.28 -17.63
N ARG A 63 -11.57 6.65 -18.89
CA ARG A 63 -11.82 8.01 -19.40
C ARG A 63 -13.28 8.42 -19.21
N ASN A 64 -14.22 7.55 -19.63
CA ASN A 64 -15.65 7.81 -19.51
C ASN A 64 -16.07 7.92 -18.04
N TRP A 65 -15.52 7.05 -17.20
CA TRP A 65 -15.82 7.04 -15.78
C TRP A 65 -15.29 8.29 -15.07
N VAL A 66 -14.08 8.75 -15.37
CA VAL A 66 -13.54 10.02 -14.85
C VAL A 66 -14.46 11.17 -15.21
N ALA A 67 -14.89 11.26 -16.47
CA ALA A 67 -15.82 12.31 -16.93
C ALA A 67 -17.21 12.23 -16.24
N GLU A 68 -17.65 11.06 -15.80
CA GLU A 68 -18.91 10.86 -15.09
C GLU A 68 -18.83 11.24 -13.61
N VAL A 69 -17.72 10.86 -12.95
CA VAL A 69 -17.59 10.97 -11.48
C VAL A 69 -17.02 12.30 -11.04
N VAL A 70 -16.17 12.90 -11.88
CA VAL A 70 -15.45 14.15 -11.59
C VAL A 70 -16.31 15.34 -11.95
N ASP A 71 -16.54 16.21 -10.97
CA ASP A 71 -17.13 17.53 -11.17
C ASP A 71 -15.99 18.53 -11.46
N ALA A 72 -15.59 18.61 -12.72
CA ALA A 72 -14.44 19.40 -13.14
C ALA A 72 -14.63 20.89 -12.88
N ASP A 73 -15.83 21.44 -13.11
CA ASP A 73 -16.15 22.84 -12.81
C ASP A 73 -15.93 23.16 -11.33
N LYS A 74 -16.45 22.30 -10.43
CA LYS A 74 -16.27 22.45 -8.99
C LYS A 74 -14.81 22.39 -8.57
N ILE A 75 -13.99 21.53 -9.19
CA ILE A 75 -12.58 21.39 -8.88
C ILE A 75 -11.77 22.60 -9.35
N CYS A 76 -11.96 23.03 -10.59
CA CYS A 76 -11.24 24.18 -11.16
C CYS A 76 -11.53 25.48 -10.41
N HIS A 77 -12.72 25.61 -9.83
CA HIS A 77 -13.15 26.81 -9.09
C HIS A 77 -13.16 26.63 -7.56
N SER A 78 -12.50 25.59 -7.06
CA SER A 78 -12.41 25.33 -5.61
C SER A 78 -11.48 26.33 -4.90
N ASP A 79 -11.85 26.71 -3.66
CA ASP A 79 -10.95 27.47 -2.76
C ASP A 79 -9.78 26.61 -2.25
N THR A 80 -9.87 25.27 -2.40
CA THR A 80 -8.80 24.34 -2.06
C THR A 80 -7.93 24.08 -3.27
N ASP A 81 -6.64 24.39 -3.17
CA ASP A 81 -5.68 24.08 -4.22
C ASP A 81 -5.59 22.57 -4.45
N PHE A 82 -5.69 22.17 -5.71
CA PHE A 82 -5.53 20.78 -6.11
C PHE A 82 -4.45 20.67 -7.18
N PHE A 83 -3.43 19.84 -6.91
CA PHE A 83 -2.29 19.64 -7.80
C PHE A 83 -2.32 18.23 -8.39
N ILE A 84 -1.98 18.13 -9.68
CA ILE A 84 -1.84 16.88 -10.42
C ILE A 84 -0.40 16.77 -10.89
N VAL A 85 0.21 15.60 -10.63
CA VAL A 85 1.56 15.32 -11.13
C VAL A 85 1.47 14.21 -12.17
N THR A 86 2.06 14.45 -13.34
CA THR A 86 2.16 13.49 -14.44
C THR A 86 3.48 13.66 -15.18
N TYR A 87 3.85 12.71 -16.01
CA TYR A 87 5.05 12.78 -16.83
C TYR A 87 4.69 12.88 -18.32
N SER A 88 5.08 13.99 -18.97
CA SER A 88 4.95 14.13 -20.42
C SER A 88 6.02 13.30 -21.13
N LEU A 89 5.60 12.20 -21.76
CA LEU A 89 6.47 11.38 -22.60
C LEU A 89 6.89 12.14 -23.87
N SER A 90 6.04 13.02 -24.37
CA SER A 90 6.30 13.82 -25.57
C SER A 90 7.36 14.92 -25.34
N ASP A 91 7.33 15.54 -24.16
CA ASP A 91 8.23 16.65 -23.81
C ASP A 91 9.41 16.21 -22.92
N HIS A 92 9.40 14.94 -22.45
CA HIS A 92 10.40 14.35 -21.54
C HIS A 92 10.56 15.12 -20.23
N GLN A 93 9.42 15.54 -19.64
CA GLN A 93 9.44 16.31 -18.39
C GLN A 93 8.27 15.96 -17.49
N GLU A 94 8.51 16.11 -16.19
CA GLU A 94 7.48 16.08 -15.18
C GLU A 94 6.63 17.35 -15.25
N LEU A 95 5.34 17.22 -15.07
CA LEU A 95 4.39 18.32 -15.03
C LEU A 95 3.70 18.33 -13.68
N GLU A 96 3.79 19.44 -12.99
CA GLU A 96 3.01 19.76 -11.81
C GLU A 96 1.96 20.80 -12.23
N LEU A 97 0.72 20.39 -12.22
CA LEU A 97 -0.38 21.18 -12.73
C LEU A 97 -1.32 21.56 -11.59
N LYS A 98 -1.65 22.83 -11.49
CA LYS A 98 -2.69 23.31 -10.57
C LYS A 98 -4.03 23.27 -11.28
N ALA A 99 -5.03 22.64 -10.68
CA ALA A 99 -6.33 22.45 -11.31
C ALA A 99 -7.02 23.78 -11.67
N SER A 100 -6.82 24.84 -10.89
CA SER A 100 -7.36 26.18 -11.18
C SER A 100 -6.79 26.85 -12.45
N ASP A 101 -5.69 26.32 -12.99
CA ASP A 101 -5.05 26.84 -14.20
C ASP A 101 -5.46 26.06 -15.47
N LEU A 102 -6.30 25.03 -15.32
CA LEU A 102 -6.78 24.15 -16.37
C LEU A 102 -8.27 24.45 -16.69
N ASP A 103 -8.67 24.16 -17.90
CA ASP A 103 -10.09 24.05 -18.21
C ASP A 103 -10.64 22.65 -17.84
N GLU A 104 -11.96 22.47 -17.93
CA GLU A 104 -12.63 21.23 -17.49
C GLU A 104 -12.18 20.00 -18.29
N ASP A 105 -11.98 20.15 -19.59
CA ASP A 105 -11.54 19.06 -20.47
C ASP A 105 -10.07 18.73 -20.23
N GLU A 106 -9.23 19.74 -20.06
CA GLU A 106 -7.82 19.59 -19.71
C GLU A 106 -7.64 18.92 -18.34
N LEU A 107 -8.48 19.30 -17.35
CA LEU A 107 -8.46 18.67 -16.03
C LEU A 107 -8.71 17.16 -16.12
N CYS A 108 -9.78 16.76 -16.84
CA CYS A 108 -10.11 15.34 -17.02
C CYS A 108 -8.99 14.58 -17.74
N ASP A 109 -8.41 15.17 -18.79
CA ASP A 109 -7.27 14.59 -19.50
C ASP A 109 -6.04 14.44 -18.59
N MET A 110 -5.74 15.41 -17.73
CA MET A 110 -4.57 15.35 -16.83
C MET A 110 -4.80 14.41 -15.65
N LEU A 111 -6.02 14.26 -15.14
CA LEU A 111 -6.36 13.20 -14.17
C LEU A 111 -6.13 11.81 -14.78
N LEU A 112 -6.55 11.60 -16.01
CA LEU A 112 -6.29 10.36 -16.72
C LEU A 112 -4.78 10.16 -16.97
N ALA A 113 -4.06 11.21 -17.36
CA ALA A 113 -2.61 11.19 -17.57
C ALA A 113 -1.85 10.78 -16.31
N SER A 114 -2.27 11.29 -15.14
CA SER A 114 -1.69 10.96 -13.83
C SER A 114 -1.93 9.52 -13.39
N ALA A 115 -2.89 8.83 -14.01
CA ALA A 115 -3.21 7.42 -13.76
C ALA A 115 -2.78 6.48 -14.91
N TYR A 116 -1.98 6.97 -15.85
CA TYR A 116 -1.60 6.21 -17.04
C TYR A 116 -0.50 5.21 -16.75
N LEU A 117 -0.88 4.05 -16.25
CA LEU A 117 0.04 2.95 -15.91
C LEU A 117 0.72 2.35 -17.16
N PRO A 118 1.93 1.77 -17.03
CA PRO A 118 2.65 1.13 -18.15
C PRO A 118 1.89 -0.01 -18.83
N ALA A 119 0.95 -0.65 -18.12
CA ALA A 119 0.09 -1.71 -18.65
C ALA A 119 -1.02 -1.20 -19.60
N PHE A 120 -1.27 0.10 -19.61
CA PHE A 120 -2.32 0.70 -20.42
C PHE A 120 -1.86 1.02 -21.84
N ARG A 121 -2.78 0.94 -22.79
CA ARG A 121 -2.52 1.35 -24.17
C ARG A 121 -2.41 2.87 -24.24
N LEU A 122 -1.23 3.37 -24.63
CA LEU A 122 -0.98 4.79 -24.72
C LEU A 122 -1.82 5.45 -25.83
N GLU A 123 -2.53 6.49 -25.44
CA GLU A 123 -3.30 7.38 -26.33
C GLU A 123 -2.85 8.82 -26.15
N LYS A 124 -3.10 9.66 -27.15
CA LYS A 124 -2.80 11.09 -27.03
C LYS A 124 -3.89 11.80 -26.26
N LEU A 125 -3.50 12.56 -25.25
CA LEU A 125 -4.34 13.50 -24.50
C LEU A 125 -3.88 14.90 -24.88
N GLY A 126 -4.76 15.76 -25.36
CA GLY A 126 -4.37 17.08 -25.86
C GLY A 126 -3.26 17.05 -26.94
N GLY A 127 -3.15 15.95 -27.71
CA GLY A 127 -2.13 15.78 -28.75
C GLY A 127 -0.76 15.25 -28.28
N LYS A 128 -0.56 15.02 -26.98
CA LYS A 128 0.69 14.51 -26.38
C LYS A 128 0.48 13.17 -25.69
N TYR A 129 1.57 12.43 -25.48
CA TYR A 129 1.60 11.19 -24.69
C TYR A 129 2.05 11.49 -23.26
N TYR A 130 1.44 10.79 -22.30
CA TYR A 130 1.73 10.93 -20.88
C TYR A 130 1.92 9.56 -20.22
N ALA A 131 2.53 9.56 -19.05
CA ALA A 131 2.61 8.43 -18.14
C ALA A 131 2.26 8.88 -16.72
N ASP A 132 1.88 7.95 -15.88
CA ASP A 132 1.67 8.15 -14.45
C ASP A 132 2.84 8.91 -13.81
N GLY A 133 2.53 9.89 -12.97
CA GLY A 133 3.55 10.68 -12.27
C GLY A 133 4.52 9.84 -11.45
N GLY A 134 4.08 8.69 -10.97
CA GLY A 134 4.91 7.73 -10.23
C GLY A 134 6.13 7.21 -10.99
N VAL A 135 6.19 7.37 -12.31
CA VAL A 135 7.40 7.09 -13.11
C VAL A 135 8.58 7.95 -12.63
N GLN A 136 8.33 9.16 -12.14
CA GLN A 136 9.34 10.10 -11.65
C GLN A 136 9.29 10.30 -10.15
N ASP A 137 8.09 10.45 -9.57
CA ASP A 137 7.89 10.61 -8.13
C ASP A 137 6.53 10.09 -7.68
N VAL A 138 6.53 8.98 -6.94
CA VAL A 138 5.30 8.35 -6.41
C VAL A 138 4.68 9.13 -5.26
N VAL A 139 5.44 10.02 -4.59
CA VAL A 139 4.97 10.84 -3.46
C VAL A 139 5.49 12.26 -3.61
N PRO A 140 4.87 13.10 -4.45
CA PRO A 140 5.39 14.41 -4.84
C PRO A 140 5.22 15.47 -3.73
N ILE A 141 5.87 15.26 -2.58
CA ILE A 141 5.84 16.20 -1.43
C ILE A 141 6.37 17.57 -1.83
N HIS A 142 7.35 17.61 -2.76
CA HIS A 142 7.94 18.85 -3.24
C HIS A 142 6.90 19.80 -3.83
N ALA A 143 5.91 19.30 -4.56
CA ALA A 143 4.83 20.12 -5.11
C ALA A 143 4.07 20.90 -4.03
N LEU A 144 3.81 20.29 -2.88
CA LEU A 144 3.13 20.96 -1.77
C LEU A 144 4.05 21.93 -1.04
N VAL A 145 5.33 21.56 -0.83
CA VAL A 145 6.32 22.42 -0.15
C VAL A 145 6.60 23.68 -0.95
N GLU A 146 6.77 23.58 -2.28
CA GLU A 146 6.97 24.70 -3.18
C GLU A 146 5.76 25.65 -3.23
N ASN A 147 4.58 25.12 -2.97
CA ASN A 147 3.35 25.92 -2.84
C ASN A 147 3.05 26.38 -1.40
N GLY A 148 4.04 26.25 -0.49
CA GLY A 148 4.01 26.86 0.84
C GLY A 148 3.33 26.03 1.93
N CYS A 149 2.98 24.77 1.68
CA CYS A 149 2.44 23.86 2.69
C CYS A 149 3.53 23.49 3.70
N LYS A 150 3.19 23.55 5.00
CA LYS A 150 4.12 23.26 6.10
C LYS A 150 3.73 22.02 6.89
N ASP A 151 2.46 21.71 6.96
CA ASP A 151 1.93 20.50 7.59
C ASP A 151 1.34 19.62 6.48
N ILE A 152 1.99 18.50 6.22
CA ILE A 152 1.67 17.61 5.09
C ILE A 152 1.36 16.22 5.62
N ILE A 153 0.25 15.64 5.17
CA ILE A 153 -0.05 14.22 5.35
C ILE A 153 0.25 13.51 4.05
N ALA A 154 1.23 12.62 4.07
CA ALA A 154 1.60 11.79 2.93
C ALA A 154 0.95 10.41 3.05
N LEU A 155 -0.01 10.11 2.18
CA LEU A 155 -0.65 8.80 2.09
C LEU A 155 0.16 7.93 1.13
N ARG A 156 0.77 6.86 1.61
CA ARG A 156 1.58 5.92 0.82
C ARG A 156 0.84 4.61 0.63
N ILE A 157 0.87 4.08 -0.57
CA ILE A 157 0.34 2.74 -0.89
C ILE A 157 1.44 1.79 -1.37
N PHE A 158 2.72 2.22 -1.32
CA PHE A 158 3.89 1.48 -1.81
C PHE A 158 3.68 0.91 -3.21
N GLY A 159 3.11 1.74 -4.08
CA GLY A 159 2.90 1.43 -5.48
C GLY A 159 4.20 1.36 -6.25
N PHE A 160 4.08 0.95 -7.51
CA PHE A 160 5.17 0.87 -8.45
C PHE A 160 5.63 2.27 -8.88
N GLY A 161 6.94 2.54 -8.81
CA GLY A 161 7.49 3.82 -9.26
C GLY A 161 8.78 4.21 -8.54
N ILE A 162 9.22 5.44 -8.79
CA ILE A 162 10.42 6.03 -8.19
C ILE A 162 10.00 7.02 -7.11
N GLU A 163 10.70 7.05 -6.01
CA GLU A 163 10.56 8.10 -5.01
C GLU A 163 11.77 9.04 -5.10
N LYS A 164 11.53 10.29 -5.46
CA LYS A 164 12.59 11.30 -5.48
C LYS A 164 13.05 11.62 -4.06
N ARG A 165 14.35 11.71 -3.89
CA ARG A 165 14.91 12.24 -2.64
C ARG A 165 14.78 13.76 -2.63
N PHE A 166 13.81 14.24 -1.89
CA PHE A 166 13.60 15.65 -1.65
C PHE A 166 14.05 16.02 -0.23
N ARG A 167 14.84 17.10 -0.08
CA ARG A 167 15.20 17.58 1.25
C ARG A 167 14.05 18.41 1.80
N ILE A 168 13.35 17.84 2.77
CA ILE A 168 12.27 18.53 3.49
C ILE A 168 12.90 19.67 4.32
N PRO A 169 12.42 20.91 4.18
CA PRO A 169 12.86 22.03 5.02
C PRO A 169 12.58 21.79 6.50
N ASP A 170 13.39 22.36 7.39
CA ASP A 170 13.30 22.14 8.83
C ASP A 170 11.97 22.69 9.46
N ASP A 171 11.27 23.56 8.76
CA ASP A 171 9.99 24.16 9.15
C ASP A 171 8.77 23.47 8.51
N VAL A 172 8.97 22.33 7.85
CA VAL A 172 7.93 21.51 7.23
C VAL A 172 7.76 20.20 8.00
N HIS A 173 6.54 19.92 8.39
CA HIS A 173 6.14 18.69 9.08
C HIS A 173 5.46 17.73 8.10
N VAL A 174 5.99 16.52 7.99
CA VAL A 174 5.41 15.46 7.14
C VAL A 174 5.00 14.28 8.01
N THR A 175 3.70 14.01 8.07
CA THR A 175 3.15 12.81 8.69
C THR A 175 2.87 11.78 7.60
N THR A 176 3.52 10.62 7.67
CA THR A 176 3.32 9.55 6.69
C THR A 176 2.34 8.51 7.23
N ILE A 177 1.34 8.17 6.44
CA ILE A 177 0.40 7.07 6.67
C ILE A 177 0.57 6.08 5.53
N GLY A 178 0.86 4.82 5.85
CA GLY A 178 1.05 3.77 4.86
C GLY A 178 0.67 2.40 5.41
N PRO A 179 0.39 1.42 4.51
CA PRO A 179 0.01 0.08 4.92
C PRO A 179 1.18 -0.66 5.56
N THR A 180 0.87 -1.51 6.52
CA THR A 180 1.81 -2.44 7.15
C THR A 180 1.76 -3.82 6.53
N VAL A 181 0.81 -4.04 5.61
CA VAL A 181 0.62 -5.31 4.89
C VAL A 181 0.57 -5.06 3.39
N ASP A 182 0.82 -6.11 2.60
CA ASP A 182 0.69 -6.06 1.16
C ASP A 182 -0.75 -5.81 0.74
N LEU A 183 -1.00 -4.77 -0.06
CA LEU A 183 -2.32 -4.41 -0.59
C LEU A 183 -2.72 -5.23 -1.82
N GLY A 184 -1.82 -6.05 -2.35
CA GLY A 184 -2.05 -6.87 -3.54
C GLY A 184 -1.60 -6.21 -4.85
N ASN A 185 -2.04 -6.78 -5.96
CA ASN A 185 -1.63 -6.32 -7.30
C ASN A 185 -2.22 -4.95 -7.63
N ILE A 186 -1.42 -4.05 -8.19
CA ILE A 186 -1.82 -2.69 -8.59
C ILE A 186 -2.95 -2.67 -9.64
N LEU A 187 -3.08 -3.73 -10.45
CA LEU A 187 -4.16 -3.88 -11.43
C LEU A 187 -5.38 -4.61 -10.88
N ASN A 188 -5.45 -4.86 -9.57
CA ASN A 188 -6.59 -5.54 -8.97
C ASN A 188 -7.71 -4.57 -8.62
N PHE A 189 -8.59 -4.30 -9.58
CA PHE A 189 -9.80 -3.48 -9.43
C PHE A 189 -11.02 -4.31 -9.02
N ASP A 190 -10.83 -5.21 -8.06
CA ASP A 190 -11.90 -6.02 -7.47
C ASP A 190 -12.51 -5.33 -6.26
N ALA A 191 -13.84 -5.25 -6.22
CA ALA A 191 -14.58 -4.56 -5.16
C ALA A 191 -14.35 -5.17 -3.76
N GLU A 192 -14.15 -6.48 -3.65
CA GLU A 192 -13.89 -7.13 -2.36
C GLU A 192 -12.50 -6.74 -1.84
N GLN A 193 -11.49 -6.79 -2.72
CA GLN A 193 -10.14 -6.37 -2.37
C GLN A 193 -10.10 -4.87 -2.03
N SER A 194 -10.81 -4.04 -2.78
CA SER A 194 -10.92 -2.60 -2.52
C SER A 194 -11.51 -2.33 -1.12
N ARG A 195 -12.63 -2.96 -0.77
CA ARG A 195 -13.22 -2.82 0.57
C ARG A 195 -12.28 -3.25 1.68
N LYS A 196 -11.52 -4.33 1.47
CA LYS A 196 -10.50 -4.79 2.41
C LYS A 196 -9.39 -3.74 2.57
N ASN A 197 -8.88 -3.21 1.47
CA ASN A 197 -7.82 -2.20 1.49
C ASN A 197 -8.29 -0.88 2.12
N MET A 198 -9.53 -0.45 1.84
CA MET A 198 -10.12 0.73 2.49
C MET A 198 -10.20 0.57 4.01
N ARG A 199 -10.61 -0.61 4.49
CA ARG A 199 -10.67 -0.90 5.91
C ARG A 199 -9.28 -0.91 6.55
N LEU A 200 -8.29 -1.50 5.91
CA LEU A 200 -6.90 -1.45 6.37
C LEU A 200 -6.41 0.00 6.44
N GLY A 201 -6.64 0.79 5.38
CA GLY A 201 -6.25 2.20 5.37
C GLY A 201 -6.90 3.03 6.47
N TYR A 202 -8.17 2.74 6.82
CA TYR A 202 -8.83 3.36 7.95
C TYR A 202 -8.09 3.08 9.27
N PHE A 203 -7.76 1.82 9.55
CA PHE A 203 -7.08 1.47 10.78
C PHE A 203 -5.61 1.94 10.80
N ASP A 204 -4.90 1.91 9.66
CA ASP A 204 -3.54 2.44 9.57
C ASP A 204 -3.51 3.95 9.81
N ALA A 205 -4.51 4.69 9.31
CA ALA A 205 -4.67 6.10 9.64
C ALA A 205 -4.93 6.32 11.14
N GLN A 206 -5.80 5.52 11.76
CA GLN A 206 -6.04 5.56 13.21
C GLN A 206 -4.75 5.31 14.00
N ARG A 207 -3.91 4.35 13.58
CA ARG A 207 -2.64 4.06 14.23
C ARG A 207 -1.75 5.30 14.28
N VAL A 208 -1.58 5.97 13.16
CA VAL A 208 -0.70 7.15 13.08
C VAL A 208 -1.29 8.36 13.80
N LEU A 209 -2.60 8.62 13.62
CA LEU A 209 -3.25 9.81 14.16
C LEU A 209 -3.47 9.74 15.69
N TYR A 210 -3.67 8.54 16.24
CA TYR A 210 -3.91 8.34 17.68
C TYR A 210 -2.76 7.68 18.41
N GLY A 211 -1.65 7.40 17.73
CA GLY A 211 -0.46 6.81 18.34
C GLY A 211 -0.69 5.37 18.83
N LEU A 212 -1.46 4.57 18.08
CA LEU A 212 -1.70 3.18 18.44
C LEU A 212 -0.44 2.33 18.16
N TYR A 213 -0.23 1.33 18.99
CA TYR A 213 0.86 0.38 18.91
C TYR A 213 0.49 -0.84 18.05
N GLY A 214 1.51 -1.68 17.80
CA GLY A 214 1.38 -2.89 17.01
C GLY A 214 1.65 -2.69 15.52
N SER A 215 1.92 -3.78 14.83
CA SER A 215 2.19 -3.84 13.40
C SER A 215 1.01 -4.41 12.59
N THR A 216 0.36 -5.43 13.14
CA THR A 216 -0.80 -6.11 12.53
C THR A 216 -2.09 -5.77 13.25
N TYR A 217 -2.01 -5.58 14.56
CA TYR A 217 -3.15 -5.18 15.40
C TYR A 217 -3.07 -3.68 15.71
N TYR A 218 -4.14 -3.11 16.24
CA TYR A 218 -4.26 -1.68 16.54
C TYR A 218 -4.51 -1.52 18.04
N ILE A 219 -3.40 -1.31 18.78
CA ILE A 219 -3.39 -1.44 20.23
C ILE A 219 -3.33 -0.07 20.90
N ASP A 220 -4.37 0.25 21.67
CA ASP A 220 -4.38 1.39 22.57
C ASP A 220 -3.63 1.03 23.86
N ARG A 221 -2.55 1.76 24.12
CA ARG A 221 -1.65 1.49 25.25
C ARG A 221 -2.31 1.87 26.57
N THR A 222 -2.50 0.89 27.44
CA THR A 222 -2.99 1.10 28.82
C THR A 222 -1.94 0.78 29.88
N MET A 223 -0.89 0.04 29.54
CA MET A 223 0.17 -0.36 30.47
C MET A 223 1.32 0.64 30.46
N SER A 224 1.94 0.84 31.65
CA SER A 224 3.24 1.48 31.76
C SER A 224 4.34 0.51 31.29
N GLU A 225 5.54 1.04 31.02
CA GLU A 225 6.72 0.22 30.64
C GLU A 225 7.06 -0.84 31.69
N ASP A 226 7.01 -0.48 32.99
CA ASP A 226 7.27 -1.43 34.07
C ASP A 226 6.21 -2.53 34.16
N ALA A 227 4.93 -2.19 33.95
CA ALA A 227 3.84 -3.16 33.93
C ALA A 227 3.99 -4.11 32.72
N ALA A 228 4.33 -3.58 31.54
CA ALA A 228 4.57 -4.37 30.34
C ALA A 228 5.73 -5.34 30.51
N ARG A 229 6.85 -4.89 31.14
CA ARG A 229 7.96 -5.76 31.47
C ARG A 229 7.54 -6.91 32.41
N GLN A 230 6.76 -6.63 33.43
CA GLN A 230 6.24 -7.65 34.36
C GLN A 230 5.31 -8.63 33.62
N GLN A 231 4.39 -8.10 32.81
CA GLN A 231 3.47 -8.92 32.03
C GLN A 231 4.19 -9.81 31.02
N LEU A 232 5.24 -9.30 30.35
CA LEU A 232 6.05 -10.08 29.42
C LEU A 232 6.76 -11.26 30.13
N LEU A 233 7.33 -11.01 31.32
CA LEU A 233 7.96 -12.04 32.11
C LEU A 233 6.97 -13.13 32.58
N GLU A 234 5.79 -12.70 33.01
CA GLU A 234 4.72 -13.60 33.43
C GLU A 234 4.17 -14.42 32.25
N TYR A 235 3.97 -13.77 31.10
CA TYR A 235 3.41 -14.40 29.91
C TYR A 235 4.35 -15.47 29.31
N LEU A 236 5.64 -15.15 29.20
CA LEU A 236 6.63 -16.07 28.63
C LEU A 236 7.04 -17.19 29.62
N GLY A 237 6.62 -17.12 30.88
CA GLY A 237 6.96 -18.10 31.90
C GLY A 237 8.46 -18.11 32.18
N THR A 238 8.92 -17.47 33.23
CA THR A 238 10.29 -17.64 33.72
C THR A 238 10.33 -18.89 34.56
N ASP A 239 10.49 -20.07 33.96
CA ASP A 239 10.92 -21.25 34.70
C ASP A 239 12.24 -20.97 35.41
N ASP A 240 12.46 -21.53 36.59
CA ASP A 240 13.55 -21.34 37.56
C ASP A 240 14.99 -21.23 37.05
N GLY A 241 15.19 -21.16 35.77
CA GLY A 241 16.43 -20.79 35.11
C GLY A 241 16.65 -19.29 35.26
N SER A 242 17.66 -18.93 36.00
CA SER A 242 18.19 -17.59 36.24
C SER A 242 17.58 -16.49 35.36
N LEU A 243 16.86 -15.53 35.99
CA LEU A 243 16.41 -14.26 35.38
C LEU A 243 17.48 -13.62 34.50
N ARG A 244 18.74 -13.82 34.85
CA ARG A 244 19.88 -13.37 34.06
C ARG A 244 19.92 -14.01 32.68
N THR A 245 19.77 -15.33 32.58
CA THR A 245 19.77 -16.05 31.29
C THR A 245 18.57 -15.59 30.43
N PHE A 246 17.42 -15.38 31.05
CA PHE A 246 16.27 -14.88 30.37
C PHE A 246 16.53 -13.50 29.75
N HIS A 247 17.04 -12.53 30.51
CA HIS A 247 17.35 -11.21 30.02
C HIS A 247 18.54 -11.15 29.04
N GLU A 248 19.59 -11.95 29.27
CA GLU A 248 20.80 -11.90 28.44
C GLU A 248 20.69 -12.72 27.16
N LYS A 249 19.83 -13.74 27.10
CA LYS A 249 19.71 -14.63 25.94
C LYS A 249 18.30 -14.75 25.37
N THR A 250 17.30 -15.10 26.17
CA THR A 250 15.97 -15.44 25.70
C THR A 250 15.27 -14.22 25.11
N LEU A 251 15.19 -13.10 25.82
CA LEU A 251 14.54 -11.89 25.31
C LEU A 251 15.20 -11.36 24.03
N PRO A 252 16.55 -11.26 23.93
CA PRO A 252 17.17 -10.84 22.68
C PRO A 252 16.91 -11.77 21.51
N GLN A 253 16.78 -13.09 21.75
CA GLN A 253 16.44 -14.05 20.70
C GLN A 253 15.00 -13.86 20.21
N ILE A 254 14.05 -13.67 21.13
CA ILE A 254 12.65 -13.38 20.80
C ILE A 254 12.56 -12.06 20.03
N ALA A 255 13.19 -10.99 20.53
CA ALA A 255 13.21 -9.69 19.85
C ALA A 255 13.76 -9.78 18.43
N LYS A 256 14.85 -10.54 18.25
CA LYS A 256 15.41 -10.81 16.92
C LYS A 256 14.47 -11.61 16.03
N ALA A 257 13.82 -12.66 16.56
CA ALA A 257 12.89 -13.49 15.81
C ALA A 257 11.67 -12.67 15.33
N LEU A 258 11.17 -11.77 16.18
CA LEU A 258 10.05 -10.90 15.90
C LEU A 258 10.45 -9.57 15.24
N LYS A 259 11.76 -9.35 14.97
CA LYS A 259 12.29 -8.10 14.40
C LYS A 259 11.87 -6.85 15.17
N CYS A 260 11.85 -6.96 16.50
CA CYS A 260 11.47 -5.90 17.42
C CYS A 260 12.72 -5.27 18.04
N ASP A 261 12.95 -3.99 17.78
CA ASP A 261 14.10 -3.22 18.32
C ASP A 261 13.65 -2.22 19.41
N GLY A 262 12.39 -2.27 19.83
CA GLY A 262 11.78 -1.35 20.77
C GLY A 262 12.03 -1.68 22.25
N ASP A 263 11.26 -1.05 23.12
CA ASP A 263 11.29 -1.25 24.58
C ASP A 263 10.53 -2.54 25.00
N TYR A 264 10.33 -2.75 26.30
CA TYR A 264 9.61 -3.93 26.79
C TYR A 264 8.14 -3.95 26.37
N TYR A 265 7.53 -2.77 26.23
CA TYR A 265 6.16 -2.69 25.77
C TYR A 265 6.05 -3.11 24.31
N ASP A 266 6.93 -2.60 23.47
CA ASP A 266 6.97 -2.99 22.04
C ASP A 266 7.20 -4.49 21.90
N LEU A 267 8.10 -5.07 22.70
CA LEU A 267 8.36 -6.51 22.68
C LEU A 267 7.14 -7.31 23.18
N LEU A 268 6.46 -6.86 24.23
CA LEU A 268 5.23 -7.50 24.69
C LEU A 268 4.18 -7.51 23.59
N ILE A 269 3.95 -6.35 22.95
CA ILE A 269 2.98 -6.25 21.86
C ILE A 269 3.38 -7.15 20.69
N ALA A 270 4.66 -7.18 20.29
CA ALA A 270 5.12 -8.05 19.22
C ALA A 270 4.89 -9.55 19.52
N VAL A 271 5.11 -9.98 20.77
CA VAL A 271 4.81 -11.34 21.22
C VAL A 271 3.31 -11.62 21.16
N LEU A 272 2.50 -10.72 21.72
CA LEU A 272 1.03 -10.90 21.71
C LEU A 272 0.44 -10.89 20.29
N GLU A 273 0.96 -10.05 19.39
CA GLU A 273 0.56 -10.03 17.98
C GLU A 273 0.91 -11.34 17.26
N HIS A 274 2.10 -11.89 17.51
CA HIS A 274 2.50 -13.17 16.95
C HIS A 274 1.51 -14.27 17.37
N ASP A 275 1.24 -14.38 18.66
CA ASP A 275 0.38 -15.42 19.20
C ASP A 275 -1.09 -15.24 18.80
N ALA A 276 -1.56 -14.00 18.77
CA ALA A 276 -2.91 -13.67 18.29
C ALA A 276 -3.11 -14.05 16.81
N LYS A 277 -2.08 -13.86 15.99
CA LYS A 277 -2.10 -14.24 14.58
C LYS A 277 -2.13 -15.77 14.42
N GLU A 278 -1.29 -16.51 15.15
CA GLU A 278 -1.31 -17.98 15.16
C GLU A 278 -2.66 -18.55 15.59
N LEU A 279 -3.29 -17.90 16.56
CA LEU A 279 -4.64 -18.28 17.05
C LEU A 279 -5.79 -17.76 16.18
N GLY A 280 -5.51 -17.04 15.10
CA GLY A 280 -6.52 -16.52 14.17
C GLY A 280 -7.43 -15.45 14.78
N ILE A 281 -6.95 -14.69 15.77
CA ILE A 281 -7.72 -13.60 16.37
C ILE A 281 -7.83 -12.45 15.36
N ALA A 282 -9.05 -11.92 15.19
CA ALA A 282 -9.30 -10.84 14.22
C ALA A 282 -8.57 -9.54 14.61
N SER A 283 -7.85 -8.94 13.65
CA SER A 283 -7.05 -7.71 13.86
C SER A 283 -7.81 -6.41 13.53
N GLU A 284 -8.89 -6.48 12.76
CA GLU A 284 -9.61 -5.32 12.23
C GLU A 284 -10.48 -4.63 13.29
N ARG A 285 -9.87 -4.25 14.40
CA ARG A 285 -10.49 -3.46 15.47
C ARG A 285 -9.41 -2.82 16.35
N ILE A 286 -9.73 -1.67 16.93
CA ILE A 286 -8.91 -1.08 18.00
C ILE A 286 -9.23 -1.84 19.31
N MET A 287 -8.20 -2.26 20.02
CA MET A 287 -8.31 -2.94 21.30
C MET A 287 -7.19 -2.47 22.23
N THR A 288 -7.38 -2.61 23.53
CA THR A 288 -6.32 -2.38 24.49
C THR A 288 -5.35 -3.57 24.53
N ASP A 289 -4.15 -3.34 25.06
CA ASP A 289 -3.18 -4.39 25.35
C ASP A 289 -3.77 -5.51 26.22
N MET A 290 -4.59 -5.15 27.23
CA MET A 290 -5.27 -6.12 28.09
C MET A 290 -6.35 -6.92 27.36
N GLU A 291 -7.10 -6.30 26.45
CA GLU A 291 -8.12 -7.01 25.65
C GLU A 291 -7.47 -8.02 24.70
N LEU A 292 -6.32 -7.67 24.08
CA LEU A 292 -5.59 -8.60 23.24
C LEU A 292 -5.07 -9.80 24.05
N LEU A 293 -4.43 -9.52 25.20
CA LEU A 293 -3.95 -10.56 26.12
C LEU A 293 -5.10 -11.49 26.56
N GLN A 294 -6.23 -10.91 26.96
CA GLN A 294 -7.39 -11.70 27.37
C GLN A 294 -7.95 -12.56 26.23
N ALA A 295 -7.97 -12.02 25.01
CA ALA A 295 -8.43 -12.75 23.83
C ALA A 295 -7.55 -13.99 23.55
N ILE A 296 -6.23 -13.85 23.70
CA ILE A 296 -5.26 -14.95 23.56
C ILE A 296 -5.49 -16.00 24.67
N LEU A 297 -5.51 -15.57 25.94
CA LEU A 297 -5.64 -16.49 27.08
C LEU A 297 -7.00 -17.21 27.14
N SER A 298 -8.00 -16.72 26.42
CA SER A 298 -9.32 -17.33 26.34
C SER A 298 -9.40 -18.46 25.30
N GLN A 299 -8.33 -18.68 24.51
CA GLN A 299 -8.31 -19.75 23.53
C GLN A 299 -8.09 -21.11 24.17
N PRO A 300 -8.68 -22.18 23.64
CA PRO A 300 -8.59 -23.53 24.22
C PRO A 300 -7.19 -24.17 24.04
N GLU A 301 -6.45 -23.74 23.03
CA GLU A 301 -5.11 -24.23 22.72
C GLU A 301 -4.10 -23.09 22.88
N PRO A 302 -2.96 -23.32 23.53
CA PRO A 302 -1.91 -22.29 23.61
C PRO A 302 -1.27 -22.07 22.24
N PRO A 303 -0.70 -20.87 21.96
CA PRO A 303 0.04 -20.61 20.74
C PRO A 303 1.33 -21.45 20.67
N GLU A 304 1.85 -21.64 19.46
CA GLU A 304 3.15 -22.29 19.28
C GLU A 304 4.28 -21.45 19.88
N ALA A 305 5.29 -22.12 20.42
CA ALA A 305 6.44 -21.42 21.02
C ALA A 305 7.23 -20.63 19.95
N ILE A 306 7.47 -19.34 20.15
CA ILE A 306 8.23 -18.46 19.26
C ILE A 306 9.66 -18.97 19.01
N LEU A 307 10.28 -19.63 20.00
CA LEU A 307 11.58 -20.25 19.89
C LEU A 307 11.44 -21.77 19.98
N PRO A 308 12.14 -22.54 19.13
CA PRO A 308 12.16 -24.00 19.26
C PRO A 308 12.71 -24.40 20.62
N ALA A 309 12.11 -25.44 21.23
CA ALA A 309 12.58 -25.98 22.48
C ALA A 309 14.11 -26.31 22.39
N GLN A 310 14.91 -25.84 23.34
CA GLN A 310 16.34 -26.07 23.35
C GLN A 310 16.61 -27.58 23.40
N GLY A 311 17.01 -28.19 22.27
CA GLY A 311 17.29 -29.61 22.19
C GLY A 311 17.54 -30.22 20.82
N SER A 312 17.38 -29.49 19.73
CA SER A 312 17.73 -29.98 18.41
C SER A 312 18.87 -29.16 17.80
N ASP A 313 20.09 -29.68 17.94
CA ASP A 313 21.24 -29.28 17.13
C ASP A 313 21.02 -29.70 15.67
N THR A 314 20.12 -29.03 15.00
CA THR A 314 20.06 -29.05 13.54
C THR A 314 20.45 -27.66 13.07
N PRO A 315 21.51 -27.51 12.26
CA PRO A 315 21.88 -26.21 11.71
C PRO A 315 20.69 -25.69 10.91
N ALA A 316 20.20 -24.52 11.25
CA ALA A 316 19.22 -23.83 10.44
C ALA A 316 19.80 -23.72 9.02
N GLU A 317 19.21 -24.39 8.05
CA GLU A 317 19.39 -24.06 6.65
C GLU A 317 18.99 -22.59 6.52
N THR A 318 19.97 -21.77 6.19
CA THR A 318 19.74 -20.38 5.80
C THR A 318 18.92 -20.42 4.55
N GLU A 319 17.62 -20.20 4.68
CA GLU A 319 16.81 -19.75 3.54
C GLU A 319 17.49 -18.49 2.97
N PRO A 320 17.68 -18.41 1.66
CA PRO A 320 18.25 -17.22 1.05
C PRO A 320 17.31 -16.04 1.40
N GLU A 321 17.88 -14.99 2.00
CA GLU A 321 17.22 -13.69 2.12
C GLU A 321 16.49 -13.43 0.81
N ALA A 322 15.18 -13.33 0.88
CA ALA A 322 14.40 -12.80 -0.21
C ALA A 322 14.95 -11.38 -0.42
N ALA A 323 15.78 -11.25 -1.44
CA ALA A 323 16.24 -9.95 -1.89
C ALA A 323 15.00 -9.08 -2.08
N ASP A 324 15.06 -7.89 -1.54
CA ASP A 324 14.06 -6.83 -1.75
C ASP A 324 14.03 -6.49 -3.26
N ASP A 325 13.32 -7.34 -4.02
CA ASP A 325 13.16 -7.21 -5.47
C ASP A 325 12.30 -6.00 -5.86
N THR A 326 11.72 -5.30 -4.87
CA THR A 326 10.95 -4.09 -5.11
C THR A 326 11.81 -2.91 -5.59
N GLN A 327 13.09 -2.86 -5.22
CA GLN A 327 13.99 -1.81 -5.72
C GLN A 327 14.59 -2.10 -7.11
N ALA A 328 14.61 -3.36 -7.55
CA ALA A 328 15.17 -3.73 -8.86
C ALA A 328 14.16 -3.64 -10.03
N ALA A 329 12.85 -3.60 -9.75
CA ALA A 329 11.81 -3.52 -10.77
C ALA A 329 11.56 -2.09 -11.29
N ALA A 330 11.76 -1.07 -10.45
CA ALA A 330 11.53 0.33 -10.80
C ALA A 330 12.39 0.82 -12.00
N PRO A 331 13.71 0.53 -12.10
CA PRO A 331 14.50 0.94 -13.24
C PRO A 331 14.06 0.31 -14.57
N LYS A 332 13.64 -0.97 -14.54
CA LYS A 332 13.19 -1.68 -15.75
C LYS A 332 11.90 -1.14 -16.33
N ALA A 333 10.97 -0.71 -15.49
CA ALA A 333 9.71 -0.16 -15.98
C ALA A 333 9.87 1.26 -16.52
N ALA A 334 10.72 2.07 -15.93
CA ALA A 334 11.08 3.38 -16.51
C ALA A 334 11.75 3.21 -17.88
N GLU A 335 12.63 2.20 -18.04
CA GLU A 335 13.22 1.83 -19.32
C GLU A 335 12.19 1.30 -20.33
N GLU A 336 11.22 0.48 -19.89
CA GLU A 336 10.14 -0.02 -20.75
C GLU A 336 9.21 1.12 -21.22
N VAL A 337 8.86 2.05 -20.34
CA VAL A 337 8.05 3.22 -20.72
C VAL A 337 8.84 4.12 -21.66
N ALA A 338 10.12 4.37 -21.41
CA ALA A 338 10.98 5.15 -22.29
C ALA A 338 11.19 4.46 -23.65
N ALA A 339 11.36 3.13 -23.69
CA ALA A 339 11.46 2.36 -24.91
C ALA A 339 10.15 2.40 -25.72
N LYS A 340 9.01 2.27 -25.07
CA LYS A 340 7.68 2.38 -25.67
C LYS A 340 7.42 3.77 -26.26
N ALA A 341 7.89 4.84 -25.57
CA ALA A 341 7.82 6.20 -26.08
C ALA A 341 8.72 6.44 -27.29
N ALA A 342 9.94 5.86 -27.31
CA ALA A 342 10.86 5.96 -28.42
C ALA A 342 10.36 5.27 -29.68
N GLU A 343 9.65 4.14 -29.55
CA GLU A 343 8.99 3.46 -30.67
C GLU A 343 7.85 4.30 -31.28
N LEU A 344 7.08 5.00 -30.43
CA LEU A 344 5.95 5.84 -30.85
C LEU A 344 6.39 7.17 -31.48
N SER A 345 7.63 7.62 -31.27
CA SER A 345 8.16 8.85 -31.88
C SER A 345 8.72 8.65 -33.29
N GLN A 346 8.76 7.41 -33.81
CA GLN A 346 9.25 7.07 -35.16
C GLN A 346 8.14 6.88 -36.19
N ASP A 347 6.87 6.89 -35.79
CA ASP A 347 5.67 6.92 -36.63
C ASP A 347 4.99 8.31 -36.56
#